data_4dacf93f358a7d6e47f5ebc7987a3cc5
#
_entry.id   4dacf93f358a7d6e47f5ebc7987a3cc5
#
_cell.length_a   1.000
_cell.length_b   1.000
_cell.length_c   1.000
_cell.angle_alpha   90.00
_cell.angle_beta   90.00
_cell.angle_gamma   90.00
#
_symmetry.space_group_name_H-M   'P 1'
#
loop_
_entity.id
_entity.type
_entity.pdbx_description
1 polymer ?
#
loop_
_entity_poly.entity_id
_entity_poly.type
_entity_poly.pdbx_seq_one_letter_code
_entity_poly.pdbx_strand_id
1 'polypeptide(L)'
;MFTSLLSNNTPPTEPDTSEPFILLVHGLHQSALYMEFLAKKLQNHGFHTFSFDYDSLGETLDQHSDGLNDWLETHHDPQVTVNMVGHSLGGLVIRDFIARYSQWQIGRCVTLGTPHSGSIKAKYIKDLIPPLIGKSYEKSLDGNIAPLKKGICMGVIAGNVPNNLSQVVLVYHGYQAKLTLDEREHDGAVFVYETRLPSAADHIVLPVSHMEMLVDDTVAYQTAYFLKQGKFKR
;
A
#
# COMPACT_ATOMS: atom_id res chain seq x y z
N MET A 1 44.96 22.98 13.81
CA MET A 1 43.91 22.57 14.75
C MET A 1 42.67 22.27 13.95
N PHE A 2 42.45 21.00 13.64
CA PHE A 2 41.20 20.56 13.01
C PHE A 2 40.35 19.93 14.11
N THR A 3 39.31 20.63 14.53
CA THR A 3 38.34 20.15 15.50
C THR A 3 37.34 19.24 14.77
N SER A 4 37.29 17.98 15.17
CA SER A 4 36.41 16.93 14.73
C SER A 4 34.94 17.31 14.98
N LEU A 5 34.15 17.41 13.91
CA LEU A 5 32.71 17.32 13.97
C LEU A 5 32.33 15.83 14.16
N LEU A 6 32.21 15.43 15.41
CA LEU A 6 31.57 14.16 15.77
C LEU A 6 30.08 14.32 15.46
N SER A 7 29.63 13.69 14.39
CA SER A 7 28.21 13.45 14.13
C SER A 7 27.65 12.59 15.27
N ASN A 8 26.70 13.15 16.02
CA ASN A 8 25.89 12.39 16.97
C ASN A 8 25.02 11.40 16.18
N ASN A 9 25.55 10.23 15.87
CA ASN A 9 24.78 9.07 15.52
C ASN A 9 24.15 8.50 16.79
N THR A 10 23.07 9.11 17.27
CA THR A 10 22.15 8.39 18.13
C THR A 10 21.56 7.27 17.27
N PRO A 11 21.67 6.00 17.67
CA PRO A 11 20.97 4.92 17.01
C PRO A 11 19.47 5.29 16.99
N PRO A 12 18.71 4.91 15.94
CA PRO A 12 17.28 5.12 15.93
C PRO A 12 16.72 4.54 17.24
N THR A 13 16.08 5.39 18.03
CA THR A 13 15.38 4.97 19.24
C THR A 13 14.42 3.86 18.85
N GLU A 14 14.47 2.73 19.55
CA GLU A 14 13.46 1.69 19.38
C GLU A 14 12.09 2.34 19.46
N PRO A 15 11.16 1.94 18.56
CA PRO A 15 9.85 2.55 18.50
C PRO A 15 9.12 2.38 19.83
N ASP A 16 8.57 3.47 20.37
CA ASP A 16 7.61 3.41 21.46
C ASP A 16 6.29 2.88 20.89
N THR A 17 6.06 1.59 20.99
CA THR A 17 4.89 0.89 20.50
C THR A 17 3.73 0.90 21.50
N SER A 18 3.82 1.68 22.59
CA SER A 18 2.74 1.89 23.56
C SER A 18 1.64 2.81 23.03
N GLU A 19 1.92 3.57 21.94
CA GLU A 19 0.99 4.50 21.32
C GLU A 19 0.55 4.00 19.92
N PRO A 20 -0.69 4.30 19.49
CA PRO A 20 -1.15 3.94 18.15
C PRO A 20 -0.25 4.51 17.06
N PHE A 21 0.21 3.67 16.14
CA PHE A 21 1.08 4.06 15.05
C PHE A 21 0.56 3.63 13.67
N ILE A 22 1.22 4.05 12.62
CA ILE A 22 0.94 3.63 11.25
C ILE A 22 2.04 2.70 10.77
N LEU A 23 1.68 1.49 10.37
CA LEU A 23 2.55 0.58 9.66
C LEU A 23 2.38 0.77 8.15
N LEU A 24 3.48 1.11 7.48
CA LEU A 24 3.54 1.35 6.05
C LEU A 24 4.06 0.09 5.34
N VAL A 25 3.35 -0.35 4.29
CA VAL A 25 3.68 -1.57 3.53
C VAL A 25 3.86 -1.22 2.07
N HIS A 26 5.05 -1.46 1.54
CA HIS A 26 5.44 -1.08 0.17
C HIS A 26 4.84 -1.99 -0.91
N GLY A 27 5.03 -1.62 -2.18
CA GLY A 27 4.53 -2.36 -3.34
C GLY A 27 5.57 -3.31 -3.94
N LEU A 28 5.18 -3.92 -5.07
CA LEU A 28 6.04 -4.79 -5.89
C LEU A 28 7.27 -4.01 -6.39
N HIS A 29 8.45 -4.62 -6.42
CA HIS A 29 9.75 -4.01 -6.78
C HIS A 29 10.17 -2.83 -5.90
N GLN A 30 9.61 -2.67 -4.72
CA GLN A 30 9.95 -1.62 -3.78
C GLN A 30 10.61 -2.21 -2.52
N SER A 31 11.00 -1.32 -1.63
CA SER A 31 11.44 -1.63 -0.27
C SER A 31 10.82 -0.61 0.70
N ALA A 32 11.02 -0.80 2.00
CA ALA A 32 10.59 0.15 3.03
C ALA A 32 11.05 1.59 2.74
N LEU A 33 12.22 1.75 2.10
CA LEU A 33 12.77 3.08 1.76
C LEU A 33 11.84 3.92 0.87
N TYR A 34 11.07 3.27 -0.03
CA TYR A 34 10.11 3.99 -0.87
C TYR A 34 8.97 4.62 -0.06
N MET A 35 8.63 4.04 1.09
CA MET A 35 7.57 4.55 1.96
C MET A 35 8.00 5.74 2.82
N GLU A 36 9.31 6.01 2.94
CA GLU A 36 9.85 7.05 3.84
C GLU A 36 9.39 8.47 3.49
N PHE A 37 9.15 8.76 2.21
CA PHE A 37 8.62 10.07 1.81
C PHE A 37 7.20 10.29 2.35
N LEU A 38 6.34 9.27 2.21
CA LEU A 38 4.99 9.30 2.77
C LEU A 38 5.04 9.29 4.30
N ALA A 39 5.92 8.49 4.89
CA ALA A 39 6.14 8.42 6.34
C ALA A 39 6.40 9.81 6.93
N LYS A 40 7.37 10.56 6.38
CA LYS A 40 7.68 11.91 6.82
C LYS A 40 6.49 12.87 6.74
N LYS A 41 5.69 12.77 5.67
CA LYS A 41 4.48 13.59 5.52
C LYS A 41 3.44 13.23 6.58
N LEU A 42 3.23 11.95 6.86
CA LEU A 42 2.31 11.49 7.90
C LEU A 42 2.80 11.88 9.31
N GLN A 43 4.11 11.85 9.55
CA GLN A 43 4.71 12.35 10.79
C GLN A 43 4.43 13.84 10.99
N ASN A 44 4.47 14.65 9.92
CA ASN A 44 4.09 16.08 9.97
C ASN A 44 2.60 16.28 10.30
N HIS A 45 1.77 15.27 10.10
CA HIS A 45 0.37 15.23 10.52
C HIS A 45 0.16 14.66 11.95
N GLY A 46 1.26 14.40 12.69
CA GLY A 46 1.24 13.96 14.08
C GLY A 46 1.11 12.45 14.28
N PHE A 47 1.49 11.63 13.29
CA PHE A 47 1.49 10.18 13.42
C PHE A 47 2.91 9.65 13.69
N HIS A 48 3.01 8.59 14.48
CA HIS A 48 4.19 7.73 14.50
C HIS A 48 4.09 6.73 13.36
N THR A 49 5.19 6.46 12.65
CA THR A 49 5.18 5.61 11.45
C THR A 49 6.33 4.64 11.45
N PHE A 50 6.09 3.42 10.98
CA PHE A 50 7.10 2.40 10.70
C PHE A 50 6.89 1.85 9.31
N SER A 51 7.97 1.51 8.61
CA SER A 51 7.92 0.94 7.28
C SER A 51 8.35 -0.53 7.34
N PHE A 52 7.45 -1.44 7.03
CA PHE A 52 7.73 -2.88 6.95
C PHE A 52 8.40 -3.21 5.62
N ASP A 53 9.49 -3.95 5.66
CA ASP A 53 10.24 -4.42 4.51
C ASP A 53 10.03 -5.92 4.29
N TYR A 54 9.88 -6.35 3.02
CA TYR A 54 9.69 -7.74 2.65
C TYR A 54 10.16 -8.01 1.21
N ASP A 55 10.50 -9.25 0.88
CA ASP A 55 10.89 -9.63 -0.49
C ASP A 55 9.67 -9.77 -1.40
N SER A 56 9.26 -8.66 -2.00
CA SER A 56 8.07 -8.57 -2.85
C SER A 56 8.10 -9.43 -4.11
N LEU A 57 9.23 -10.04 -4.48
CA LEU A 57 9.38 -10.93 -5.63
C LEU A 57 9.63 -12.39 -5.24
N GLY A 58 10.44 -12.61 -4.21
CA GLY A 58 10.90 -13.94 -3.82
C GLY A 58 9.92 -14.72 -2.95
N GLU A 59 8.91 -14.06 -2.39
CA GLU A 59 7.95 -14.62 -1.46
C GLU A 59 6.51 -14.55 -1.98
N THR A 60 5.63 -15.42 -1.44
CA THR A 60 4.20 -15.44 -1.73
C THR A 60 3.44 -14.47 -0.83
N LEU A 61 2.18 -14.17 -1.16
CA LEU A 61 1.32 -13.34 -0.32
C LEU A 61 1.23 -13.86 1.11
N ASP A 62 1.05 -15.18 1.27
CA ASP A 62 0.99 -15.83 2.59
C ASP A 62 2.26 -15.56 3.39
N GLN A 63 3.44 -15.67 2.76
CA GLN A 63 4.74 -15.41 3.40
C GLN A 63 4.94 -13.92 3.75
N HIS A 64 4.46 -12.99 2.91
CA HIS A 64 4.48 -11.56 3.26
C HIS A 64 3.65 -11.27 4.51
N SER A 65 2.46 -11.89 4.61
CA SER A 65 1.59 -11.74 5.78
C SER A 65 2.17 -12.38 7.03
N ASP A 66 2.83 -13.55 6.89
CA ASP A 66 3.53 -14.20 8.00
C ASP A 66 4.67 -13.34 8.51
N GLY A 67 5.52 -12.81 7.60
CA GLY A 67 6.61 -11.89 7.97
C GLY A 67 6.10 -10.61 8.63
N LEU A 68 4.94 -10.08 8.18
CA LEU A 68 4.32 -8.92 8.83
C LEU A 68 3.83 -9.25 10.24
N ASN A 69 3.25 -10.44 10.45
CA ASN A 69 2.87 -10.91 11.77
C ASN A 69 4.08 -11.06 12.70
N ASP A 70 5.14 -11.72 12.24
CA ASP A 70 6.37 -11.94 13.01
C ASP A 70 7.02 -10.59 13.39
N TRP A 71 7.00 -9.63 12.48
CA TRP A 71 7.47 -8.28 12.75
C TRP A 71 6.65 -7.62 13.87
N LEU A 72 5.32 -7.68 13.79
CA LEU A 72 4.44 -7.12 14.82
C LEU A 72 4.59 -7.84 16.16
N GLU A 73 4.69 -9.17 16.19
CA GLU A 73 4.93 -9.93 17.43
C GLU A 73 6.21 -9.52 18.14
N THR A 74 7.22 -9.08 17.38
CA THR A 74 8.50 -8.66 17.95
C THR A 74 8.49 -7.19 18.40
N HIS A 75 7.71 -6.32 17.74
CA HIS A 75 7.84 -4.87 17.87
C HIS A 75 6.57 -4.17 18.38
N HIS A 76 5.47 -4.90 18.63
CA HIS A 76 4.20 -4.26 18.96
C HIS A 76 3.40 -5.01 20.03
N ASP A 77 2.73 -4.26 20.91
CA ASP A 77 1.77 -4.83 21.86
C ASP A 77 0.44 -5.11 21.15
N PRO A 78 -0.07 -6.35 21.14
CA PRO A 78 -1.36 -6.70 20.55
C PRO A 78 -2.56 -5.92 21.14
N GLN A 79 -2.42 -5.33 22.33
CA GLN A 79 -3.46 -4.52 22.96
C GLN A 79 -3.49 -3.07 22.43
N VAL A 80 -2.48 -2.64 21.70
CA VAL A 80 -2.40 -1.31 21.10
C VAL A 80 -2.86 -1.36 19.66
N THR A 81 -3.65 -0.37 19.26
CA THR A 81 -4.21 -0.30 17.90
C THR A 81 -3.13 0.02 16.87
N VAL A 82 -3.02 -0.77 15.81
CA VAL A 82 -2.18 -0.49 14.65
C VAL A 82 -3.03 0.00 13.47
N ASN A 83 -2.69 1.18 12.94
CA ASN A 83 -3.21 1.65 11.66
C ASN A 83 -2.28 1.19 10.53
N MET A 84 -2.80 0.98 9.32
CA MET A 84 -1.98 0.47 8.23
C MET A 84 -2.17 1.28 6.95
N VAL A 85 -1.08 1.52 6.23
CA VAL A 85 -1.12 2.14 4.89
C VAL A 85 -0.32 1.29 3.92
N GLY A 86 -0.98 0.79 2.87
CA GLY A 86 -0.36 -0.06 1.86
C GLY A 86 -0.34 0.59 0.48
N HIS A 87 0.81 0.58 -0.17
CA HIS A 87 0.95 0.99 -1.55
C HIS A 87 0.91 -0.22 -2.49
N SER A 88 0.08 -0.18 -3.53
CA SER A 88 0.05 -1.21 -4.58
C SER A 88 -0.16 -2.62 -3.99
N LEU A 89 0.78 -3.56 -4.21
CA LEU A 89 0.78 -4.89 -3.61
C LEU A 89 0.68 -4.84 -2.07
N GLY A 90 1.29 -3.84 -1.42
CA GLY A 90 1.25 -3.70 0.04
C GLY A 90 -0.16 -3.61 0.62
N GLY A 91 -1.12 -3.06 -0.14
CA GLY A 91 -2.53 -3.08 0.27
C GLY A 91 -3.17 -4.47 0.22
N LEU A 92 -2.69 -5.36 -0.65
CA LEU A 92 -3.11 -6.76 -0.70
C LEU A 92 -2.49 -7.55 0.47
N VAL A 93 -1.22 -7.28 0.80
CA VAL A 93 -0.56 -7.85 1.99
C VAL A 93 -1.34 -7.49 3.27
N ILE A 94 -1.73 -6.22 3.43
CA ILE A 94 -2.56 -5.78 4.57
C ILE A 94 -3.90 -6.53 4.60
N ARG A 95 -4.57 -6.72 3.46
CA ARG A 95 -5.85 -7.44 3.43
C ARG A 95 -5.71 -8.91 3.83
N ASP A 96 -4.68 -9.58 3.33
CA ASP A 96 -4.42 -10.99 3.67
C ASP A 96 -4.03 -11.12 5.15
N PHE A 97 -3.15 -10.26 5.62
CA PHE A 97 -2.77 -10.19 7.04
C PHE A 97 -4.00 -10.05 7.96
N ILE A 98 -4.89 -9.11 7.68
CA ILE A 98 -6.12 -8.89 8.47
C ILE A 98 -7.06 -10.10 8.43
N ALA A 99 -7.10 -10.82 7.31
CA ALA A 99 -7.93 -12.01 7.17
C ALA A 99 -7.39 -13.18 8.01
N ARG A 100 -6.07 -13.34 8.08
CA ARG A 100 -5.37 -14.47 8.72
C ARG A 100 -5.12 -14.25 10.22
N TYR A 101 -4.79 -13.05 10.64
CA TYR A 101 -4.33 -12.73 11.99
C TYR A 101 -5.35 -11.89 12.74
N SER A 102 -6.22 -12.57 13.50
CA SER A 102 -7.33 -11.92 14.23
C SER A 102 -6.99 -11.41 15.62
N GLN A 103 -5.80 -11.70 16.11
CA GLN A 103 -5.33 -11.30 17.44
C GLN A 103 -4.99 -9.80 17.53
N TRP A 104 -4.72 -9.15 16.38
CA TRP A 104 -4.30 -7.77 16.34
C TRP A 104 -5.48 -6.78 16.37
N GLN A 105 -5.34 -5.71 17.13
CA GLN A 105 -6.28 -4.60 17.12
C GLN A 105 -6.00 -3.69 15.92
N ILE A 106 -6.72 -3.94 14.82
CA ILE A 106 -6.58 -3.14 13.60
C ILE A 106 -7.44 -1.89 13.70
N GLY A 107 -6.80 -0.74 13.56
CA GLY A 107 -7.45 0.56 13.47
C GLY A 107 -7.97 0.85 12.06
N ARG A 108 -7.66 2.02 11.55
CA ARG A 108 -8.02 2.40 10.18
C ARG A 108 -6.91 2.06 9.21
N CYS A 109 -7.30 1.63 8.01
CA CYS A 109 -6.38 1.28 6.94
C CYS A 109 -6.61 2.17 5.73
N VAL A 110 -5.54 2.51 5.00
CA VAL A 110 -5.63 3.18 3.70
C VAL A 110 -4.81 2.43 2.68
N THR A 111 -5.35 2.23 1.49
CA THR A 111 -4.63 1.63 0.38
C THR A 111 -4.47 2.64 -0.77
N LEU A 112 -3.27 2.68 -1.35
CA LEU A 112 -2.86 3.62 -2.37
C LEU A 112 -2.58 2.85 -3.67
N GLY A 113 -3.39 3.03 -4.70
CA GLY A 113 -3.23 2.37 -5.99
C GLY A 113 -3.24 0.84 -5.92
N THR A 114 -3.93 0.25 -4.95
CA THR A 114 -3.97 -1.21 -4.76
C THR A 114 -4.99 -1.86 -5.68
N PRO A 115 -4.60 -2.88 -6.48
CA PRO A 115 -5.52 -3.58 -7.37
C PRO A 115 -6.32 -4.64 -6.61
N HIS A 116 -7.35 -4.23 -5.87
CA HIS A 116 -8.16 -5.09 -5.01
C HIS A 116 -8.93 -6.19 -5.72
N SER A 117 -9.17 -6.04 -7.03
CA SER A 117 -9.85 -7.03 -7.88
C SER A 117 -8.90 -7.74 -8.86
N GLY A 118 -7.59 -7.65 -8.63
CA GLY A 118 -6.56 -8.18 -9.52
C GLY A 118 -5.96 -7.10 -10.43
N SER A 119 -4.80 -7.39 -11.02
CA SER A 119 -4.05 -6.47 -11.88
C SER A 119 -3.91 -7.02 -13.30
N ILE A 120 -4.54 -6.34 -14.25
CA ILE A 120 -4.42 -6.63 -15.68
C ILE A 120 -2.96 -6.49 -16.14
N LYS A 121 -2.29 -5.43 -15.68
CA LYS A 121 -0.88 -5.22 -16.00
C LYS A 121 0.01 -6.36 -15.50
N ALA A 122 -0.18 -6.78 -14.25
CA ALA A 122 0.56 -7.89 -13.67
C ALA A 122 0.33 -9.20 -14.45
N LYS A 123 -0.92 -9.44 -14.88
CA LYS A 123 -1.25 -10.60 -15.74
C LYS A 123 -0.46 -10.59 -17.03
N TYR A 124 -0.45 -9.49 -17.78
CA TYR A 124 0.33 -9.39 -19.03
C TYR A 124 1.83 -9.57 -18.79
N ILE A 125 2.37 -8.97 -17.73
CA ILE A 125 3.81 -9.12 -17.41
C ILE A 125 4.11 -10.55 -17.01
N LYS A 126 3.26 -11.21 -16.21
CA LYS A 126 3.41 -12.63 -15.85
C LYS A 126 3.44 -13.52 -17.08
N ASP A 127 2.54 -13.29 -18.04
CA ASP A 127 2.43 -14.10 -19.25
C ASP A 127 3.65 -13.93 -20.18
N LEU A 128 4.28 -12.75 -20.18
CA LEU A 128 5.43 -12.42 -21.06
C LEU A 128 6.78 -12.63 -20.37
N ILE A 129 6.92 -12.18 -19.12
CA ILE A 129 8.19 -12.15 -18.37
C ILE A 129 7.90 -12.52 -16.90
N PRO A 130 7.58 -13.79 -16.60
CA PRO A 130 7.17 -14.24 -15.26
C PRO A 130 8.08 -13.77 -14.11
N PRO A 131 9.42 -13.73 -14.25
CA PRO A 131 10.30 -13.32 -13.16
C PRO A 131 10.09 -11.88 -12.67
N LEU A 132 9.51 -11.00 -13.51
CA LEU A 132 9.21 -9.62 -13.11
C LEU A 132 8.02 -9.50 -12.13
N ILE A 133 7.22 -10.54 -12.00
CA ILE A 133 6.12 -10.58 -11.02
C ILE A 133 6.49 -11.46 -9.82
N GLY A 134 7.41 -12.39 -10.01
CA GLY A 134 7.86 -13.30 -8.96
C GLY A 134 6.73 -14.17 -8.44
N LYS A 135 6.76 -14.46 -7.14
CA LYS A 135 5.77 -15.29 -6.44
C LYS A 135 4.55 -14.51 -5.96
N SER A 136 4.54 -13.18 -6.10
CA SER A 136 3.46 -12.31 -5.61
C SER A 136 2.23 -12.23 -6.53
N TYR A 137 2.12 -13.08 -7.55
CA TYR A 137 0.97 -13.04 -8.45
C TYR A 137 -0.23 -13.80 -7.88
N GLU A 138 -0.01 -15.03 -7.50
CA GLU A 138 -1.08 -15.95 -7.10
C GLU A 138 -1.66 -15.57 -5.74
N LYS A 139 -2.99 -15.68 -5.61
CA LYS A 139 -3.78 -15.27 -4.43
C LYS A 139 -3.72 -13.78 -4.10
N SER A 140 -3.16 -12.95 -4.98
CA SER A 140 -3.02 -11.49 -4.78
C SER A 140 -3.32 -10.71 -6.06
N LEU A 141 -2.31 -10.52 -6.93
CA LEU A 141 -2.43 -9.76 -8.18
C LEU A 141 -3.29 -10.45 -9.23
N ASP A 142 -3.60 -11.74 -9.07
CA ASP A 142 -4.58 -12.50 -9.87
C ASP A 142 -6.04 -12.22 -9.47
N GLY A 143 -6.28 -11.48 -8.39
CA GLY A 143 -7.60 -11.14 -7.86
C GLY A 143 -8.22 -12.21 -6.93
N ASN A 144 -7.56 -13.36 -6.73
CA ASN A 144 -8.03 -14.44 -5.86
C ASN A 144 -7.67 -14.20 -4.38
N ILE A 145 -7.88 -13.00 -3.89
CA ILE A 145 -7.59 -12.62 -2.53
C ILE A 145 -8.84 -12.69 -1.65
N ALA A 146 -8.66 -13.06 -0.38
CA ALA A 146 -9.73 -13.09 0.61
C ALA A 146 -10.50 -11.75 0.68
N PRO A 147 -11.82 -11.78 0.89
CA PRO A 147 -12.59 -10.55 1.07
C PRO A 147 -12.11 -9.79 2.31
N LEU A 148 -12.27 -8.46 2.30
CA LEU A 148 -11.97 -7.65 3.48
C LEU A 148 -12.84 -8.10 4.66
N LYS A 149 -12.22 -8.33 5.81
CA LYS A 149 -12.91 -8.74 7.04
C LYS A 149 -13.92 -7.68 7.46
N LYS A 150 -15.10 -8.11 7.89
CA LYS A 150 -16.14 -7.21 8.39
C LYS A 150 -15.65 -6.39 9.59
N GLY A 151 -16.04 -5.12 9.64
CA GLY A 151 -15.68 -4.22 10.73
C GLY A 151 -14.38 -3.45 10.51
N ILE A 152 -13.60 -3.79 9.49
CA ILE A 152 -12.38 -3.03 9.15
C ILE A 152 -12.75 -1.75 8.40
N CYS A 153 -12.30 -0.62 8.93
CA CYS A 153 -12.44 0.69 8.30
C CYS A 153 -11.28 0.91 7.34
N MET A 154 -11.51 0.64 6.06
CA MET A 154 -10.50 0.79 5.00
C MET A 154 -10.90 1.86 4.00
N GLY A 155 -10.02 2.84 3.75
CA GLY A 155 -10.10 3.82 2.69
C GLY A 155 -9.27 3.42 1.49
N VAL A 156 -9.73 3.76 0.29
CA VAL A 156 -9.02 3.48 -0.96
C VAL A 156 -8.75 4.78 -1.70
N ILE A 157 -7.49 5.04 -2.01
CA ILE A 157 -7.07 6.13 -2.90
C ILE A 157 -6.63 5.52 -4.23
N ALA A 158 -7.28 5.92 -5.32
CA ALA A 158 -6.89 5.61 -6.68
C ALA A 158 -6.27 6.84 -7.35
N GLY A 159 -5.36 6.62 -8.30
CA GLY A 159 -4.86 7.66 -9.19
C GLY A 159 -5.43 7.50 -10.61
N ASN A 160 -5.48 8.60 -11.36
CA ASN A 160 -5.95 8.57 -12.74
C ASN A 160 -5.07 9.33 -13.74
N VAL A 161 -3.83 9.66 -13.36
CA VAL A 161 -2.85 10.29 -14.24
C VAL A 161 -1.74 9.32 -14.59
N PRO A 162 -1.69 8.80 -15.83
CA PRO A 162 -0.61 7.92 -16.26
C PRO A 162 0.68 8.72 -16.49
N ASN A 163 1.77 8.31 -15.87
CA ASN A 163 3.06 9.01 -15.97
C ASN A 163 4.24 8.05 -16.17
N ASN A 164 4.10 7.02 -17.02
CA ASN A 164 5.21 6.14 -17.33
C ASN A 164 5.04 5.39 -18.66
N LEU A 165 6.15 4.93 -19.25
CA LEU A 165 6.14 4.15 -20.50
C LEU A 165 5.45 2.79 -20.35
N SER A 166 5.40 2.24 -19.14
CA SER A 166 4.79 0.92 -18.89
C SER A 166 3.26 0.92 -18.96
N GLN A 167 2.62 2.09 -19.08
CA GLN A 167 1.17 2.22 -19.32
C GLN A 167 0.71 1.61 -20.65
N VAL A 168 1.62 1.38 -21.60
CA VAL A 168 1.30 0.82 -22.93
C VAL A 168 0.45 -0.45 -22.83
N VAL A 169 0.73 -1.30 -21.84
CA VAL A 169 -0.06 -2.51 -21.59
C VAL A 169 -1.51 -2.19 -21.24
N LEU A 170 -1.75 -1.18 -20.41
CA LEU A 170 -3.10 -0.77 -20.00
C LEU A 170 -3.85 -0.12 -21.17
N VAL A 171 -3.18 0.73 -21.93
CA VAL A 171 -3.74 1.34 -23.15
C VAL A 171 -4.14 0.27 -24.16
N TYR A 172 -3.24 -0.70 -24.44
CA TYR A 172 -3.53 -1.83 -25.31
C TYR A 172 -4.72 -2.64 -24.82
N HIS A 173 -4.75 -2.99 -23.54
CA HIS A 173 -5.88 -3.71 -22.95
C HIS A 173 -7.20 -2.94 -23.09
N GLY A 174 -7.19 -1.64 -22.80
CA GLY A 174 -8.37 -0.79 -22.92
C GLY A 174 -9.00 -0.80 -24.31
N TYR A 175 -8.18 -0.87 -25.36
CA TYR A 175 -8.66 -1.01 -26.74
C TYR A 175 -9.18 -2.43 -27.03
N GLN A 176 -8.45 -3.47 -26.63
CA GLN A 176 -8.84 -4.87 -26.87
C GLN A 176 -10.14 -5.24 -26.14
N ALA A 177 -10.28 -4.84 -24.89
CA ALA A 177 -11.46 -5.09 -24.07
C ALA A 177 -12.63 -4.12 -24.38
N LYS A 178 -12.44 -3.16 -25.29
CA LYS A 178 -13.44 -2.14 -25.67
C LYS A 178 -13.98 -1.36 -24.45
N LEU A 179 -13.10 -1.05 -23.51
CA LEU A 179 -13.44 -0.29 -22.32
C LEU A 179 -13.96 1.11 -22.69
N THR A 180 -14.93 1.61 -21.95
CA THR A 180 -15.40 3.02 -22.04
C THR A 180 -14.30 3.98 -21.59
N LEU A 181 -14.46 5.28 -21.82
CA LEU A 181 -13.46 6.28 -21.40
C LEU A 181 -13.22 6.25 -19.88
N ASP A 182 -14.30 6.17 -19.11
CA ASP A 182 -14.22 6.13 -17.64
C ASP A 182 -13.54 4.83 -17.13
N GLU A 183 -13.79 3.71 -17.82
CA GLU A 183 -13.12 2.45 -17.49
C GLU A 183 -11.63 2.41 -17.87
N ARG A 184 -11.18 3.34 -18.72
CA ARG A 184 -9.76 3.47 -19.11
C ARG A 184 -8.94 4.32 -18.18
N GLU A 185 -9.56 4.96 -17.18
CA GLU A 185 -8.80 5.72 -16.20
C GLU A 185 -7.82 4.82 -15.41
N HIS A 186 -6.55 5.23 -15.34
CA HIS A 186 -5.50 4.49 -14.66
C HIS A 186 -4.36 5.41 -14.21
N ASP A 187 -3.60 4.97 -13.20
CA ASP A 187 -2.45 5.68 -12.66
C ASP A 187 -1.11 5.35 -13.35
N GLY A 188 -1.16 4.59 -14.45
CA GLY A 188 0.01 4.07 -15.17
C GLY A 188 0.41 2.65 -14.78
N ALA A 189 -0.13 2.10 -13.71
CA ALA A 189 0.11 0.73 -13.25
C ALA A 189 -1.19 -0.05 -12.99
N VAL A 190 -2.22 0.61 -12.49
CA VAL A 190 -3.50 0.02 -12.06
C VAL A 190 -4.64 0.85 -12.62
N PHE A 191 -5.67 0.21 -13.14
CA PHE A 191 -6.91 0.88 -13.51
C PHE A 191 -7.68 1.33 -12.26
N VAL A 192 -8.41 2.45 -12.36
CA VAL A 192 -9.27 2.93 -11.26
C VAL A 192 -10.29 1.86 -10.85
N TYR A 193 -10.87 1.12 -11.80
CA TYR A 193 -11.82 0.05 -11.48
C TYR A 193 -11.19 -1.13 -10.72
N GLU A 194 -9.90 -1.43 -10.96
CA GLU A 194 -9.18 -2.49 -10.23
C GLU A 194 -8.98 -2.15 -8.74
N THR A 195 -8.96 -0.85 -8.41
CA THR A 195 -8.84 -0.40 -7.02
C THR A 195 -10.14 -0.50 -6.23
N ARG A 196 -11.28 -0.73 -6.89
CA ARG A 196 -12.58 -0.77 -6.22
C ARG A 196 -12.66 -1.94 -5.24
N LEU A 197 -13.04 -1.63 -4.02
CA LEU A 197 -13.28 -2.58 -2.95
C LEU A 197 -14.69 -2.32 -2.39
N PRO A 198 -15.70 -3.15 -2.71
CA PRO A 198 -17.10 -2.89 -2.34
C PRO A 198 -17.33 -2.73 -0.84
N SER A 199 -16.47 -3.34 -0.01
CA SER A 199 -16.52 -3.24 1.46
C SER A 199 -15.66 -2.13 2.05
N ALA A 200 -15.01 -1.30 1.21
CA ALA A 200 -14.28 -0.13 1.70
C ALA A 200 -15.24 0.90 2.34
N ALA A 201 -14.76 1.57 3.37
CA ALA A 201 -15.51 2.64 4.04
C ALA A 201 -15.65 3.89 3.14
N ASP A 202 -14.64 4.15 2.32
CA ASP A 202 -14.63 5.27 1.37
C ASP A 202 -13.63 5.03 0.23
N HIS A 203 -13.88 5.64 -0.93
CA HIS A 203 -13.02 5.57 -2.11
C HIS A 203 -12.92 6.95 -2.75
N ILE A 204 -11.69 7.40 -3.07
CA ILE A 204 -11.43 8.67 -3.74
C ILE A 204 -10.46 8.46 -4.91
N VAL A 205 -10.66 9.21 -5.99
CA VAL A 205 -9.74 9.26 -7.13
C VAL A 205 -9.02 10.61 -7.09
N LEU A 206 -7.71 10.59 -7.18
CA LEU A 206 -6.87 11.80 -7.19
C LEU A 206 -6.08 11.90 -8.49
N PRO A 207 -5.76 13.12 -8.95
CA PRO A 207 -5.03 13.34 -10.20
C PRO A 207 -3.51 13.12 -9.99
N VAL A 208 -3.13 11.88 -9.65
CA VAL A 208 -1.77 11.45 -9.39
C VAL A 208 -1.46 10.14 -10.12
N SER A 209 -0.19 9.91 -10.43
CA SER A 209 0.29 8.63 -10.95
C SER A 209 0.63 7.65 -9.82
N HIS A 210 0.85 6.39 -10.19
CA HIS A 210 1.09 5.31 -9.24
C HIS A 210 2.20 5.59 -8.23
N MET A 211 3.35 6.08 -8.70
CA MET A 211 4.49 6.37 -7.83
C MET A 211 4.39 7.73 -7.15
N GLU A 212 3.71 8.71 -7.77
CA GLU A 212 3.48 10.01 -7.16
C GLU A 212 2.66 9.94 -5.89
N MET A 213 1.83 8.90 -5.72
CA MET A 213 1.08 8.68 -4.48
C MET A 213 1.96 8.66 -3.23
N LEU A 214 3.22 8.28 -3.36
CA LEU A 214 4.16 8.20 -2.23
C LEU A 214 4.77 9.56 -1.84
N VAL A 215 4.69 10.54 -2.72
CA VAL A 215 5.33 11.85 -2.54
C VAL A 215 4.37 13.04 -2.63
N ASP A 216 3.12 12.82 -3.02
CA ASP A 216 2.12 13.88 -3.20
C ASP A 216 1.54 14.33 -1.85
N ASP A 217 1.42 15.65 -1.67
CA ASP A 217 0.93 16.24 -0.42
C ASP A 217 -0.58 16.03 -0.24
N THR A 218 -1.35 15.98 -1.33
CA THR A 218 -2.80 15.75 -1.28
C THR A 218 -3.08 14.31 -0.86
N VAL A 219 -2.32 13.34 -1.39
CA VAL A 219 -2.42 11.93 -0.99
C VAL A 219 -2.08 11.77 0.49
N ALA A 220 -0.99 12.38 0.97
CA ALA A 220 -0.61 12.33 2.38
C ALA A 220 -1.68 12.98 3.28
N TYR A 221 -2.21 14.14 2.88
CA TYR A 221 -3.28 14.82 3.59
C TYR A 221 -4.56 13.98 3.66
N GLN A 222 -5.02 13.41 2.54
CA GLN A 222 -6.21 12.56 2.50
C GLN A 222 -6.01 11.29 3.32
N THR A 223 -4.82 10.68 3.27
CA THR A 223 -4.46 9.53 4.10
C THR A 223 -4.55 9.89 5.59
N ALA A 224 -3.91 10.98 6.01
CA ALA A 224 -3.94 11.45 7.39
C ALA A 224 -5.37 11.79 7.84
N TYR A 225 -6.15 12.43 6.97
CA TYR A 225 -7.54 12.77 7.26
C TYR A 225 -8.41 11.53 7.44
N PHE A 226 -8.26 10.52 6.54
CA PHE A 226 -8.99 9.27 6.66
C PHE A 226 -8.62 8.52 7.95
N LEU A 227 -7.35 8.44 8.28
CA LEU A 227 -6.90 7.78 9.51
C LEU A 227 -7.46 8.45 10.77
N LYS A 228 -7.73 9.76 10.73
CA LYS A 228 -8.37 10.51 11.85
C LYS A 228 -9.89 10.43 11.84
N GLN A 229 -10.55 10.38 10.69
CA GLN A 229 -12.00 10.58 10.56
C GLN A 229 -12.78 9.36 10.02
N GLY A 230 -12.10 8.36 9.42
CA GLY A 230 -12.72 7.20 8.79
C GLY A 230 -13.40 7.48 7.44
N LYS A 231 -13.14 8.64 6.83
CA LYS A 231 -13.63 9.08 5.52
C LYS A 231 -12.66 10.08 4.91
N PHE A 232 -12.64 10.20 3.58
CA PHE A 232 -11.88 11.25 2.90
C PHE A 232 -12.56 12.61 2.98
N LYS A 233 -11.75 13.66 2.89
CA LYS A 233 -12.28 15.02 2.81
C LYS A 233 -12.69 15.32 1.36
N ARG A 234 -13.92 15.72 1.17
CA ARG A 234 -14.49 16.24 -0.09
C ARG A 234 -14.74 17.72 0.04
#